data_4dd2fa667a6b2e7457200d721fc8f41c
#
_entry.id   4dd2fa667a6b2e7457200d721fc8f41c
#
_cell.length_a   1.000
_cell.length_b   1.000
_cell.length_c   1.000
_cell.angle_alpha   90.00
_cell.angle_beta   90.00
_cell.angle_gamma   90.00
#
_symmetry.space_group_name_H-M   'P 1'
#
loop_
_entity.id
_entity.type
_entity.pdbx_description
1 polymer ?
#
loop_
_entity_poly.entity_id
_entity_poly.type
_entity_poly.pdbx_seq_one_letter_code
_entity_poly.pdbx_strand_id
1 'polypeptide(L)'
;MAGFLTFVLSNFFLTFLVLGLIAAAISLWRRPRPLTKSIVVEDLFAYFLLFAIGFSFLNNFVAHVFFGDYSAQFIGWKQSPFQAELGFASLGFSVIAFIAFRGPLRVRAAAVAGVSCSMLGAAGGHVYQMIVAKNFAPGNAGVVFWSGIGIPLIGFALLWLQHRLGGEGSAPREEVRGEAARSS
;
A
#
# COMPACT_ATOMS: atom_id res chain seq x y z
N MET A 1 -27.97 -5.38 4.09
CA MET A 1 -26.78 -6.23 3.86
C MET A 1 -26.21 -6.07 2.45
N ALA A 2 -26.99 -6.17 1.35
CA ALA A 2 -26.49 -6.04 -0.02
C ALA A 2 -25.69 -4.73 -0.25
N GLY A 3 -26.20 -3.57 0.15
CA GLY A 3 -25.50 -2.29 -0.02
C GLY A 3 -24.14 -2.20 0.70
N PHE A 4 -24.00 -2.79 1.88
CA PHE A 4 -22.73 -2.85 2.59
C PHE A 4 -21.70 -3.72 1.88
N LEU A 5 -22.12 -4.92 1.42
CA LEU A 5 -21.24 -5.81 0.65
C LEU A 5 -20.78 -5.16 -0.66
N THR A 6 -21.70 -4.50 -1.37
CA THR A 6 -21.36 -3.75 -2.59
C THR A 6 -20.34 -2.65 -2.28
N PHE A 7 -20.54 -1.88 -1.21
CA PHE A 7 -19.60 -0.85 -0.81
C PHE A 7 -18.21 -1.42 -0.52
N VAL A 8 -18.11 -2.49 0.26
CA VAL A 8 -16.84 -3.15 0.62
C VAL A 8 -16.10 -3.65 -0.60
N LEU A 9 -16.80 -4.33 -1.52
CA LEU A 9 -16.21 -4.88 -2.75
C LEU A 9 -15.82 -3.79 -3.75
N SER A 10 -16.63 -2.75 -3.89
CA SER A 10 -16.36 -1.63 -4.80
C SER A 10 -15.23 -0.70 -4.30
N ASN A 11 -14.95 -0.70 -2.99
CA ASN A 11 -13.94 0.15 -2.38
C ASN A 11 -12.82 -0.69 -1.72
N PHE A 12 -12.39 -1.73 -2.41
CA PHE A 12 -11.47 -2.75 -1.87
C PHE A 12 -10.14 -2.16 -1.36
N PHE A 13 -9.59 -1.12 -1.98
CA PHE A 13 -8.38 -0.45 -1.48
C PHE A 13 -8.57 0.11 -0.06
N LEU A 14 -9.69 0.80 0.18
CA LEU A 14 -10.04 1.29 1.51
C LEU A 14 -10.31 0.13 2.47
N THR A 15 -11.02 -0.87 2.01
CA THR A 15 -11.35 -2.06 2.79
C THR A 15 -10.09 -2.77 3.28
N PHE A 16 -9.16 -3.06 2.38
CA PHE A 16 -7.90 -3.71 2.77
C PHE A 16 -6.99 -2.80 3.59
N LEU A 17 -7.01 -1.48 3.39
CA LEU A 17 -6.30 -0.56 4.28
C LEU A 17 -6.83 -0.67 5.72
N VAL A 18 -8.16 -0.67 5.91
CA VAL A 18 -8.78 -0.84 7.24
C VAL A 18 -8.45 -2.20 7.83
N LEU A 19 -8.53 -3.28 7.07
CA LEU A 19 -8.14 -4.61 7.53
C LEU A 19 -6.67 -4.68 7.93
N GLY A 20 -5.79 -4.01 7.20
CA GLY A 20 -4.37 -3.89 7.54
C GLY A 20 -4.15 -3.16 8.87
N LEU A 21 -4.87 -2.06 9.11
CA LEU A 21 -4.82 -1.34 10.38
C LEU A 21 -5.32 -2.19 11.55
N ILE A 22 -6.40 -2.94 11.37
CA ILE A 22 -6.92 -3.87 12.37
C ILE A 22 -5.88 -4.97 12.67
N ALA A 23 -5.28 -5.56 11.64
CA ALA A 23 -4.26 -6.60 11.81
C ALA A 23 -3.02 -6.07 12.51
N ALA A 24 -2.57 -4.84 12.18
CA ALA A 24 -1.47 -4.17 12.88
C ALA A 24 -1.82 -3.91 14.36
N ALA A 25 -3.02 -3.43 14.66
CA ALA A 25 -3.48 -3.21 16.02
C ALA A 25 -3.52 -4.51 16.84
N ILE A 26 -4.02 -5.62 16.27
CA ILE A 26 -4.01 -6.94 16.90
C ILE A 26 -2.58 -7.43 17.13
N SER A 27 -1.67 -7.25 16.17
CA SER A 27 -0.26 -7.60 16.31
C SER A 27 0.37 -6.82 17.47
N LEU A 28 0.19 -5.50 17.52
CA LEU A 28 0.71 -4.64 18.58
C LEU A 28 0.13 -4.97 19.95
N TRP A 29 -1.15 -5.34 20.02
CA TRP A 29 -1.79 -5.75 21.28
C TRP A 29 -1.17 -7.01 21.87
N ARG A 30 -0.73 -7.94 21.02
CA ARG A 30 -0.10 -9.21 21.41
C ARG A 30 1.38 -9.08 21.75
N ARG A 31 2.03 -7.94 21.46
CA ARG A 31 3.45 -7.75 21.74
C ARG A 31 3.73 -7.48 23.22
N PRO A 32 4.89 -7.95 23.74
CA PRO A 32 5.36 -7.56 25.06
C PRO A 32 5.52 -6.05 25.20
N ARG A 33 5.30 -5.53 26.39
CA ARG A 33 5.49 -4.11 26.74
C ARG A 33 6.88 -3.87 27.32
N PRO A 34 7.47 -2.66 27.15
CA PRO A 34 6.92 -1.47 26.50
C PRO A 34 7.04 -1.52 24.97
N LEU A 35 6.08 -0.90 24.26
CA LEU A 35 6.14 -0.72 22.81
C LEU A 35 7.03 0.48 22.47
N THR A 36 8.07 0.27 21.67
CA THR A 36 8.88 1.36 21.10
C THR A 36 8.22 1.90 19.83
N LYS A 37 8.56 3.15 19.45
CA LYS A 37 8.12 3.74 18.18
C LYS A 37 8.49 2.88 16.98
N SER A 38 9.69 2.28 17.01
CA SER A 38 10.17 1.39 15.94
C SER A 38 9.28 0.15 15.78
N ILE A 39 8.88 -0.50 16.88
CA ILE A 39 7.97 -1.65 16.85
C ILE A 39 6.60 -1.26 16.26
N VAL A 40 6.08 -0.10 16.64
CA VAL A 40 4.78 0.39 16.15
C VAL A 40 4.85 0.66 14.65
N VAL A 41 5.87 1.37 14.18
CA VAL A 41 6.04 1.68 12.75
C VAL A 41 6.31 0.41 11.94
N GLU A 42 7.10 -0.53 12.47
CA GLU A 42 7.35 -1.82 11.81
C GLU A 42 6.05 -2.59 11.57
N ASP A 43 5.19 -2.73 12.58
CA ASP A 43 3.93 -3.46 12.41
C ASP A 43 2.95 -2.71 11.50
N LEU A 44 2.82 -1.40 11.66
CA LEU A 44 1.97 -0.60 10.76
C LEU A 44 2.42 -0.74 9.30
N PHE A 45 3.71 -0.63 9.04
CA PHE A 45 4.23 -0.71 7.67
C PHE A 45 4.13 -2.13 7.10
N ALA A 46 4.45 -3.15 7.90
CA ALA A 46 4.30 -4.53 7.45
C ALA A 46 2.86 -4.83 7.03
N TYR A 47 1.88 -4.57 7.91
CA TYR A 47 0.48 -4.86 7.60
C TYR A 47 -0.11 -3.93 6.53
N PHE A 48 0.39 -2.71 6.39
CA PHE A 48 0.07 -1.85 5.24
C PHE A 48 0.52 -2.50 3.92
N LEU A 49 1.77 -2.98 3.83
CA LEU A 49 2.28 -3.67 2.65
C LEU A 49 1.47 -4.94 2.34
N LEU A 50 1.16 -5.73 3.37
CA LEU A 50 0.42 -6.97 3.21
C LEU A 50 -1.01 -6.74 2.69
N PHE A 51 -1.75 -5.83 3.33
CA PHE A 51 -3.16 -5.65 3.06
C PHE A 51 -3.44 -4.54 2.05
N ALA A 52 -3.01 -3.30 2.34
CA ALA A 52 -3.34 -2.14 1.50
C ALA A 52 -2.66 -2.20 0.11
N ILE A 53 -1.55 -2.91 -0.02
CA ILE A 53 -0.93 -3.17 -1.32
C ILE A 53 -1.17 -4.63 -1.73
N GLY A 54 -0.66 -5.61 -0.99
CA GLY A 54 -0.66 -7.01 -1.39
C GLY A 54 -2.04 -7.54 -1.77
N PHE A 55 -2.96 -7.61 -0.81
CA PHE A 55 -4.32 -8.11 -1.07
C PHE A 55 -5.15 -7.18 -1.95
N SER A 56 -4.94 -5.85 -1.88
CA SER A 56 -5.63 -4.93 -2.77
C SER A 56 -5.28 -5.18 -4.24
N PHE A 57 -3.99 -5.31 -4.54
CA PHE A 57 -3.55 -5.56 -5.91
C PHE A 57 -3.84 -6.99 -6.38
N LEU A 58 -3.88 -7.97 -5.47
CA LEU A 58 -4.38 -9.31 -5.81
C LEU A 58 -5.86 -9.26 -6.20
N ASN A 59 -6.69 -8.52 -5.45
CA ASN A 59 -8.09 -8.31 -5.81
C ASN A 59 -8.21 -7.55 -7.15
N ASN A 60 -7.38 -6.55 -7.38
CA ASN A 60 -7.35 -5.80 -8.63
C ASN A 60 -6.99 -6.70 -9.83
N PHE A 61 -6.01 -7.61 -9.66
CA PHE A 61 -5.72 -8.65 -10.65
C PHE A 61 -6.96 -9.48 -10.98
N VAL A 62 -7.62 -10.03 -9.96
CA VAL A 62 -8.83 -10.85 -10.16
C VAL A 62 -9.92 -10.04 -10.87
N ALA A 63 -10.16 -8.81 -10.45
CA ALA A 63 -11.19 -7.95 -11.04
C ALA A 63 -10.92 -7.63 -12.51
N HIS A 64 -9.68 -7.30 -12.87
CA HIS A 64 -9.35 -6.90 -14.23
C HIS A 64 -9.17 -8.08 -15.21
N VAL A 65 -8.68 -9.23 -14.72
CA VAL A 65 -8.47 -10.39 -15.62
C VAL A 65 -9.74 -11.22 -15.78
N PHE A 66 -10.47 -11.48 -14.69
CA PHE A 66 -11.63 -12.39 -14.74
C PHE A 66 -12.98 -11.65 -14.84
N PHE A 67 -13.02 -10.37 -14.43
CA PHE A 67 -14.23 -9.54 -14.43
C PHE A 67 -13.99 -8.20 -15.14
N GLY A 68 -13.25 -8.23 -16.26
CA GLY A 68 -12.82 -7.02 -16.98
C GLY A 68 -13.98 -6.15 -17.48
N ASP A 69 -15.08 -6.75 -17.95
CA ASP A 69 -16.27 -6.01 -18.40
C ASP A 69 -16.94 -5.27 -17.23
N TYR A 70 -17.07 -5.93 -16.10
CA TYR A 70 -17.60 -5.30 -14.88
C TYR A 70 -16.69 -4.17 -14.40
N SER A 71 -15.37 -4.38 -14.39
CA SER A 71 -14.38 -3.37 -14.00
C SER A 71 -14.44 -2.15 -14.92
N ALA A 72 -14.49 -2.36 -16.23
CA ALA A 72 -14.60 -1.27 -17.20
C ALA A 72 -15.90 -0.48 -17.01
N GLN A 73 -17.04 -1.16 -16.83
CA GLN A 73 -18.33 -0.53 -16.57
C GLN A 73 -18.32 0.27 -15.26
N PHE A 74 -17.74 -0.28 -14.18
CA PHE A 74 -17.65 0.38 -12.90
C PHE A 74 -16.82 1.67 -12.95
N ILE A 75 -15.73 1.67 -13.74
CA ILE A 75 -14.86 2.83 -13.94
C ILE A 75 -15.51 3.80 -14.96
N GLY A 76 -16.45 3.33 -15.78
CA GLY A 76 -17.06 4.11 -16.87
C GLY A 76 -16.14 4.24 -18.09
N TRP A 77 -15.27 3.27 -18.32
CA TRP A 77 -14.36 3.19 -19.47
C TRP A 77 -14.81 2.09 -20.44
N LYS A 78 -14.33 2.18 -21.70
CA LYS A 78 -14.54 1.10 -22.67
C LYS A 78 -13.66 -0.10 -22.29
N GLN A 79 -14.23 -1.29 -22.41
CA GLN A 79 -13.46 -2.53 -22.30
C GLN A 79 -12.41 -2.62 -23.42
N SER A 80 -11.24 -3.12 -23.07
CA SER A 80 -10.13 -3.30 -24.00
C SER A 80 -9.19 -4.42 -23.52
N PRO A 81 -8.32 -4.98 -24.39
CA PRO A 81 -7.32 -5.98 -24.01
C PRO A 81 -6.38 -5.49 -22.90
N PHE A 82 -6.17 -4.19 -22.76
CA PHE A 82 -5.35 -3.60 -21.70
C PHE A 82 -5.87 -3.88 -20.28
N GLN A 83 -7.15 -4.25 -20.12
CA GLN A 83 -7.66 -4.67 -18.82
C GLN A 83 -6.88 -5.87 -18.26
N ALA A 84 -6.65 -6.89 -19.08
CA ALA A 84 -5.88 -8.06 -18.67
C ALA A 84 -4.42 -7.71 -18.38
N GLU A 85 -3.79 -6.85 -19.17
CA GLU A 85 -2.41 -6.38 -18.95
C GLU A 85 -2.29 -5.64 -17.62
N LEU A 86 -3.22 -4.73 -17.32
CA LEU A 86 -3.31 -4.04 -16.03
C LEU A 86 -3.48 -5.04 -14.88
N GLY A 87 -4.30 -6.07 -15.09
CA GLY A 87 -4.49 -7.14 -14.11
C GLY A 87 -3.19 -7.87 -13.80
N PHE A 88 -2.43 -8.31 -14.81
CA PHE A 88 -1.15 -9.00 -14.59
C PHE A 88 -0.08 -8.07 -14.01
N ALA A 89 -0.06 -6.80 -14.35
CA ALA A 89 0.79 -5.81 -13.68
C ALA A 89 0.45 -5.71 -12.18
N SER A 90 -0.85 -5.73 -11.86
CA SER A 90 -1.35 -5.74 -10.48
C SER A 90 -0.93 -7.00 -9.71
N LEU A 91 -0.91 -8.16 -10.36
CA LEU A 91 -0.37 -9.39 -9.76
C LEU A 91 1.11 -9.21 -9.38
N GLY A 92 1.92 -8.60 -10.26
CA GLY A 92 3.32 -8.27 -9.97
C GLY A 92 3.47 -7.36 -8.75
N PHE A 93 2.64 -6.32 -8.62
CA PHE A 93 2.63 -5.44 -7.44
C PHE A 93 2.19 -6.18 -6.17
N SER A 94 1.25 -7.10 -6.26
CA SER A 94 0.83 -7.94 -5.15
C SER A 94 1.97 -8.84 -4.66
N VAL A 95 2.65 -9.53 -5.57
CA VAL A 95 3.77 -10.42 -5.23
C VAL A 95 4.91 -9.66 -4.54
N ILE A 96 5.33 -8.49 -5.09
CA ILE A 96 6.40 -7.71 -4.46
C ILE A 96 5.99 -7.18 -3.08
N ALA A 97 4.71 -6.85 -2.88
CA ALA A 97 4.20 -6.42 -1.58
C ALA A 97 4.19 -7.56 -0.54
N PHE A 98 3.86 -8.78 -0.94
CA PHE A 98 3.96 -9.96 -0.07
C PHE A 98 5.40 -10.26 0.33
N ILE A 99 6.36 -10.14 -0.61
CA ILE A 99 7.79 -10.26 -0.30
C ILE A 99 8.23 -9.13 0.65
N ALA A 100 7.75 -7.90 0.44
CA ALA A 100 8.10 -6.73 1.24
C ALA A 100 7.49 -6.75 2.66
N PHE A 101 6.43 -7.51 2.91
CA PHE A 101 5.71 -7.57 4.20
C PHE A 101 6.65 -7.71 5.41
N ARG A 102 7.60 -8.63 5.36
CA ARG A 102 8.66 -8.81 6.37
C ARG A 102 10.06 -8.63 5.78
N GLY A 103 10.11 -8.04 4.58
CA GLY A 103 11.36 -7.81 3.86
C GLY A 103 12.17 -6.62 4.42
N PRO A 104 13.43 -6.50 3.99
CA PRO A 104 14.30 -5.38 4.36
C PRO A 104 13.79 -4.07 3.76
N LEU A 105 14.21 -2.94 4.36
CA LEU A 105 13.77 -1.59 3.97
C LEU A 105 13.92 -1.31 2.46
N ARG A 106 14.98 -1.81 1.83
CA ARG A 106 15.21 -1.65 0.38
C ARG A 106 14.12 -2.29 -0.48
N VAL A 107 13.64 -3.47 -0.09
CA VAL A 107 12.55 -4.17 -0.79
C VAL A 107 11.23 -3.42 -0.56
N ARG A 108 10.98 -2.95 0.65
CA ARG A 108 9.82 -2.11 0.99
C ARG A 108 9.82 -0.81 0.18
N ALA A 109 10.99 -0.16 0.06
CA ALA A 109 11.13 1.06 -0.75
C ALA A 109 10.81 0.81 -2.23
N ALA A 110 11.32 -0.29 -2.81
CA ALA A 110 11.02 -0.66 -4.19
C ALA A 110 9.52 -0.95 -4.39
N ALA A 111 8.89 -1.68 -3.45
CA ALA A 111 7.46 -1.97 -3.50
C ALA A 111 6.62 -0.67 -3.45
N VAL A 112 6.89 0.22 -2.49
CA VAL A 112 6.19 1.50 -2.36
C VAL A 112 6.40 2.36 -3.60
N ALA A 113 7.64 2.52 -4.08
CA ALA A 113 7.93 3.36 -5.24
C ALA A 113 7.24 2.85 -6.51
N GLY A 114 7.37 1.56 -6.84
CA GLY A 114 6.77 0.97 -8.03
C GLY A 114 5.25 1.06 -8.04
N VAL A 115 4.62 0.70 -6.91
CA VAL A 115 3.16 0.81 -6.74
C VAL A 115 2.70 2.27 -6.83
N SER A 116 3.42 3.20 -6.19
CA SER A 116 3.07 4.62 -6.22
C SER A 116 3.13 5.22 -7.63
N CYS A 117 4.14 4.87 -8.42
CA CYS A 117 4.21 5.29 -9.83
C CYS A 117 2.97 4.84 -10.61
N SER A 118 2.55 3.58 -10.45
CA SER A 118 1.36 3.04 -11.09
C SER A 118 0.08 3.73 -10.62
N MET A 119 -0.12 3.85 -9.30
CA MET A 119 -1.33 4.46 -8.74
C MET A 119 -1.47 5.94 -9.07
N LEU A 120 -0.39 6.72 -8.97
CA LEU A 120 -0.41 8.15 -9.30
C LEU A 120 -0.57 8.38 -10.80
N GLY A 121 0.03 7.51 -11.65
CA GLY A 121 -0.21 7.53 -13.09
C GLY A 121 -1.68 7.24 -13.43
N ALA A 122 -2.27 6.22 -12.79
CA ALA A 122 -3.70 5.92 -12.94
C ALA A 122 -4.58 7.09 -12.46
N ALA A 123 -4.26 7.70 -11.31
CA ALA A 123 -4.98 8.88 -10.83
C ALA A 123 -4.93 10.04 -11.84
N GLY A 124 -3.80 10.26 -12.50
CA GLY A 124 -3.68 11.21 -13.61
C GLY A 124 -4.63 10.88 -14.77
N GLY A 125 -4.73 9.61 -15.15
CA GLY A 125 -5.69 9.11 -16.15
C GLY A 125 -7.15 9.35 -15.74
N HIS A 126 -7.49 9.10 -14.47
CA HIS A 126 -8.82 9.37 -13.93
C HIS A 126 -9.17 10.88 -14.01
N VAL A 127 -8.22 11.76 -13.64
CA VAL A 127 -8.39 13.22 -13.77
C VAL A 127 -8.61 13.62 -15.23
N TYR A 128 -7.82 13.07 -16.15
CA TYR A 128 -8.01 13.31 -17.58
C TYR A 128 -9.43 12.95 -18.04
N GLN A 129 -9.93 11.78 -17.63
CA GLN A 129 -11.28 11.32 -17.95
C GLN A 129 -12.38 12.22 -17.32
N MET A 130 -12.18 12.71 -16.11
CA MET A 130 -13.09 13.69 -15.49
C MET A 130 -13.16 14.99 -16.31
N ILE A 131 -12.02 15.47 -16.80
CA ILE A 131 -11.96 16.75 -17.57
C ILE A 131 -12.51 16.56 -18.98
N VAL A 132 -12.03 15.58 -19.73
CA VAL A 132 -12.31 15.43 -21.17
C VAL A 132 -13.65 14.73 -21.42
N ALA A 133 -13.90 13.62 -20.73
CA ALA A 133 -15.09 12.81 -20.93
C ALA A 133 -16.22 13.11 -19.93
N LYS A 134 -16.00 14.03 -18.97
CA LYS A 134 -16.94 14.31 -17.86
C LYS A 134 -17.35 13.02 -17.11
N ASN A 135 -16.41 12.09 -17.00
CA ASN A 135 -16.64 10.81 -16.35
C ASN A 135 -16.50 10.95 -14.83
N PHE A 136 -17.60 10.95 -14.13
CA PHE A 136 -17.69 10.97 -12.67
C PHE A 136 -18.26 9.64 -12.11
N ALA A 137 -18.09 8.53 -12.84
CA ALA A 137 -18.48 7.22 -12.36
C ALA A 137 -17.80 6.89 -11.01
N PRO A 138 -18.43 6.07 -10.14
CA PRO A 138 -17.92 5.74 -8.83
C PRO A 138 -16.49 5.16 -8.84
N GLY A 139 -16.14 4.35 -9.85
CA GLY A 139 -14.79 3.81 -10.02
C GLY A 139 -13.79 4.81 -10.59
N ASN A 140 -14.24 5.93 -11.20
CA ASN A 140 -13.35 6.95 -11.77
C ASN A 140 -13.08 8.12 -10.83
N ALA A 141 -14.09 8.62 -10.11
CA ALA A 141 -14.00 9.83 -9.28
C ALA A 141 -14.31 9.58 -7.80
N GLY A 142 -14.65 8.35 -7.42
CA GLY A 142 -15.04 7.99 -6.07
C GLY A 142 -13.86 7.59 -5.17
N VAL A 143 -14.15 6.73 -4.20
CA VAL A 143 -13.17 6.30 -3.17
C VAL A 143 -11.93 5.63 -3.78
N VAL A 144 -12.07 4.90 -4.90
CA VAL A 144 -10.95 4.26 -5.60
C VAL A 144 -9.92 5.29 -6.07
N PHE A 145 -10.38 6.40 -6.65
CA PHE A 145 -9.52 7.52 -7.04
C PHE A 145 -8.74 8.11 -5.86
N TRP A 146 -9.43 8.41 -4.76
CA TRP A 146 -8.79 8.97 -3.56
C TRP A 146 -7.84 7.97 -2.88
N SER A 147 -8.16 6.68 -2.93
CA SER A 147 -7.24 5.62 -2.50
C SER A 147 -5.98 5.58 -3.36
N GLY A 148 -6.10 5.85 -4.67
CA GLY A 148 -4.99 5.96 -5.61
C GLY A 148 -3.96 7.03 -5.25
N ILE A 149 -4.37 8.06 -4.51
CA ILE A 149 -3.50 9.13 -3.99
C ILE A 149 -3.07 8.83 -2.54
N GLY A 150 -4.02 8.43 -1.70
CA GLY A 150 -3.80 8.25 -0.26
C GLY A 150 -2.84 7.11 0.07
N ILE A 151 -2.94 5.97 -0.62
CA ILE A 151 -2.05 4.81 -0.39
C ILE A 151 -0.58 5.16 -0.68
N PRO A 152 -0.20 5.78 -1.82
CA PRO A 152 1.14 6.29 -2.05
C PRO A 152 1.65 7.21 -0.93
N LEU A 153 0.84 8.17 -0.50
CA LEU A 153 1.24 9.13 0.55
C LEU A 153 1.50 8.42 1.89
N ILE A 154 0.61 7.50 2.29
CA ILE A 154 0.79 6.68 3.51
C ILE A 154 2.04 5.80 3.36
N GLY A 155 2.25 5.17 2.20
CA GLY A 155 3.41 4.33 1.93
C GLY A 155 4.73 5.07 2.08
N PHE A 156 4.85 6.26 1.49
CA PHE A 156 6.05 7.09 1.64
C PHE A 156 6.23 7.61 3.07
N ALA A 157 5.16 7.97 3.77
CA ALA A 157 5.23 8.39 5.17
C ALA A 157 5.76 7.24 6.08
N LEU A 158 5.23 6.03 5.92
CA LEU A 158 5.69 4.86 6.67
C LEU A 158 7.14 4.48 6.34
N LEU A 159 7.53 4.55 5.06
CA LEU A 159 8.90 4.34 4.61
C LEU A 159 9.88 5.32 5.25
N TRP A 160 9.52 6.61 5.25
CA TRP A 160 10.30 7.66 5.87
C TRP A 160 10.44 7.47 7.40
N LEU A 161 9.33 7.16 8.08
CA LEU A 161 9.35 6.89 9.52
C LEU A 161 10.24 5.70 9.87
N GLN A 162 10.13 4.60 9.12
CA GLN A 162 10.96 3.41 9.35
C GLN A 162 12.44 3.70 9.10
N HIS A 163 12.78 4.45 8.06
CA HIS A 163 14.14 4.87 7.77
C HIS A 163 14.75 5.72 8.92
N ARG A 164 13.99 6.71 9.41
CA ARG A 164 14.42 7.57 10.52
C ARG A 164 14.68 6.78 11.81
N LEU A 165 13.73 5.94 12.19
CA LEU A 165 13.82 5.14 13.41
C LEU A 165 14.89 4.03 13.34
N GLY A 166 15.18 3.51 12.14
CA GLY A 166 16.28 2.56 11.91
C GLY A 166 17.65 3.20 12.01
N GLY A 167 17.79 4.48 11.61
CA GLY A 167 19.03 5.26 11.74
C GLY A 167 19.37 5.62 13.17
N GLU A 168 18.39 5.91 14.01
CA GLU A 168 18.60 6.21 15.44
C GLU A 168 19.13 5.01 16.24
N GLY A 169 18.81 3.77 15.82
CA GLY A 169 19.34 2.53 16.43
C GLY A 169 20.73 2.14 15.98
N SER A 170 21.28 2.82 14.97
CA SER A 170 22.60 2.54 14.34
C SER A 170 23.67 3.55 14.71
N ALA A 171 23.42 4.50 15.62
CA ALA A 171 24.44 5.41 16.12
C ALA A 171 25.57 4.60 16.81
N PRO A 172 26.85 4.85 16.48
CA PRO A 172 27.93 3.94 16.79
C PRO A 172 28.16 3.81 18.31
N ARG A 173 28.23 2.57 18.79
CA ARG A 173 28.84 2.22 20.10
C ARG A 173 30.35 2.42 20.11
N GLU A 174 30.92 3.25 19.24
CA GLU A 174 32.36 3.47 19.14
C GLU A 174 32.93 4.41 20.19
N GLU A 175 32.14 5.32 20.75
CA GLU A 175 32.66 6.25 21.77
C GLU A 175 33.02 5.59 23.11
N VAL A 176 32.27 4.54 23.51
CA VAL A 176 32.54 3.87 24.81
C VAL A 176 33.78 3.00 24.77
N ARG A 177 34.22 2.54 23.60
CA ARG A 177 35.43 1.72 23.45
C ARG A 177 36.70 2.54 23.40
N GLY A 178 36.60 3.80 22.95
CA GLY A 178 37.74 4.74 22.88
C GLY A 178 38.14 5.30 24.23
N GLU A 179 37.22 5.45 25.17
CA GLU A 179 37.48 5.95 26.52
C GLU A 179 38.11 4.87 27.43
N ALA A 180 37.67 3.61 27.30
CA ALA A 180 38.23 2.49 28.04
C ALA A 180 39.69 2.16 27.63
N ALA A 181 40.08 2.47 26.39
CA ALA A 181 41.43 2.24 25.90
C ALA A 181 42.41 3.39 26.23
N ARG A 182 41.92 4.53 26.72
CA ARG A 182 42.77 5.68 27.16
C ARG A 182 42.99 5.72 28.66
N SER A 183 42.31 4.85 29.43
CA SER A 183 42.43 4.78 30.89
C SER A 183 43.23 3.57 31.39
N SER A 184 43.81 2.78 30.50
CA SER A 184 44.78 1.70 30.75
C SER A 184 46.17 2.11 30.28
#